data_119469ac1ab6ab5a5c2d9fe2a960c0ca
#
_entry.id   119469ac1ab6ab5a5c2d9fe2a960c0ca
#
_cell.length_a   1.000
_cell.length_b   1.000
_cell.length_c   1.000
_cell.angle_alpha   90.00
_cell.angle_beta   90.00
_cell.angle_gamma   90.00
#
_symmetry.space_group_name_H-M   'P 1'
#
loop_
_entity.id
_entity.type
_entity.pdbx_description
1 polymer ?
#
loop_
_entity_poly.entity_id
_entity_poly.type
_entity_poly.pdbx_seq_one_letter_code
_entity_poly.pdbx_strand_id
1 'polypeptide(L)'
;VMVTVPRSGRSVADHLRSGRDWSLNTIRGGLFLSPYNDLKLVAPEKKAALLHHYYDNSIQFLKCSQSEYSVVMSTRNVGNIDLKALLRYHEERNSPVTAVYKRVDPASLIPENTILQLTAKGEATAVVPMSKAKISPKTKQVAKSMAIYLMSTVDLIELLQSANQRGDMISLEELMRQAVIQHNANAFEYTGFQANIHDINSYFAANMAVLDEANFRALFYSSRRIYTKVKNEIPTFFATGSQCRDSLCGTGGYIEGQLDHSVIFRDVLINRDSQVKNAIIMQGARIGAGCKLENVIIDKDAVIGPNLVLKGTSTTPLVISKGQHVFQQAEVAVHD
;
A
#
# COMPACT_ATOMS: atom_id res chain seq x y z
N VAL A 1 -13.99 8.42 7.32
CA VAL A 1 -12.92 8.09 6.37
C VAL A 1 -13.50 7.94 4.98
N MET A 2 -12.95 8.64 3.98
CA MET A 2 -13.30 8.44 2.58
C MET A 2 -12.22 7.61 1.89
N VAL A 3 -12.62 6.57 1.17
CA VAL A 3 -11.72 5.74 0.35
C VAL A 3 -12.14 5.87 -1.11
N THR A 4 -11.25 6.38 -1.94
CA THR A 4 -11.48 6.47 -3.38
C THR A 4 -11.09 5.14 -4.02
N VAL A 5 -12.05 4.48 -4.67
CA VAL A 5 -11.87 3.14 -5.25
C VAL A 5 -12.08 3.17 -6.76
N PRO A 6 -11.28 2.44 -7.56
CA PRO A 6 -11.51 2.31 -8.99
C PRO A 6 -12.80 1.51 -9.26
N ARG A 7 -13.32 1.56 -10.49
CA ARG A 7 -14.50 0.75 -10.89
C ARG A 7 -14.29 -0.77 -10.67
N SER A 8 -13.06 -1.24 -10.79
CA SER A 8 -12.67 -2.63 -10.49
C SER A 8 -12.46 -2.90 -8.99
N GLY A 9 -12.82 -1.97 -8.12
CA GLY A 9 -12.56 -2.00 -6.68
C GLY A 9 -13.42 -2.96 -5.85
N ARG A 10 -14.05 -3.98 -6.48
CA ARG A 10 -14.90 -4.96 -5.79
C ARG A 10 -14.19 -5.61 -4.61
N SER A 11 -12.94 -6.04 -4.78
CA SER A 11 -12.18 -6.69 -3.69
C SER A 11 -11.90 -5.74 -2.52
N VAL A 12 -11.73 -4.44 -2.79
CA VAL A 12 -11.59 -3.40 -1.76
C VAL A 12 -12.91 -3.22 -1.03
N ALA A 13 -14.03 -3.10 -1.76
CA ALA A 13 -15.36 -2.99 -1.18
C ALA A 13 -15.71 -4.22 -0.33
N ASP A 14 -15.44 -5.44 -0.83
CA ASP A 14 -15.62 -6.70 -0.10
C ASP A 14 -14.73 -6.77 1.15
N HIS A 15 -13.54 -6.19 1.11
CA HIS A 15 -12.66 -6.11 2.27
C HIS A 15 -13.17 -5.09 3.28
N LEU A 16 -13.52 -3.90 2.87
CA LEU A 16 -13.94 -2.83 3.77
C LEU A 16 -15.36 -3.02 4.30
N ARG A 17 -16.28 -3.54 3.49
CA ARG A 17 -17.70 -3.71 3.85
C ARG A 17 -18.28 -2.42 4.48
N SER A 18 -18.89 -2.55 5.65
CA SER A 18 -19.44 -1.41 6.43
C SER A 18 -18.38 -0.66 7.25
N GLY A 19 -17.13 -1.06 7.24
CA GLY A 19 -16.10 -0.48 8.10
C GLY A 19 -16.17 -0.90 9.58
N ARG A 20 -17.02 -1.87 9.95
CA ARG A 20 -17.22 -2.30 11.34
C ARG A 20 -15.94 -2.75 12.03
N ASP A 21 -15.08 -3.47 11.33
CA ASP A 21 -13.80 -3.97 11.88
C ASP A 21 -12.85 -2.84 12.32
N TRP A 22 -13.11 -1.62 11.85
CA TRP A 22 -12.36 -0.39 12.18
C TRP A 22 -13.21 0.64 12.93
N SER A 23 -14.38 0.26 13.45
CA SER A 23 -15.32 1.15 14.12
C SER A 23 -15.78 2.33 13.24
N LEU A 24 -15.86 2.12 11.93
CA LEU A 24 -16.30 3.11 10.95
C LEU A 24 -17.76 2.91 10.48
N ASN A 25 -18.54 2.08 11.15
CA ASN A 25 -19.95 1.85 10.87
C ASN A 25 -20.87 2.77 11.70
N THR A 26 -20.50 4.04 11.81
CA THR A 26 -21.19 5.03 12.63
C THR A 26 -22.09 5.95 11.77
N ILE A 27 -23.16 6.49 12.38
CA ILE A 27 -24.10 7.43 11.71
C ILE A 27 -23.41 8.75 11.39
N ARG A 28 -22.50 9.21 12.27
CA ARG A 28 -21.70 10.41 12.04
C ARG A 28 -20.23 10.03 11.79
N GLY A 29 -19.66 10.50 10.72
CA GLY A 29 -18.36 10.07 10.24
C GLY A 29 -18.50 8.74 9.48
N GLY A 30 -17.70 7.71 9.84
CA GLY A 30 -17.81 6.38 9.23
C GLY A 30 -17.00 6.24 7.94
N LEU A 31 -17.32 5.16 7.19
CA LEU A 31 -16.67 4.81 5.93
C LEU A 31 -17.51 5.28 4.74
N PHE A 32 -16.90 6.06 3.88
CA PHE A 32 -17.47 6.51 2.61
C PHE A 32 -16.63 5.97 1.45
N LEU A 33 -17.23 5.19 0.56
CA LEU A 33 -16.57 4.71 -0.66
C LEU A 33 -16.94 5.63 -1.81
N SER A 34 -15.95 6.32 -2.36
CA SER A 34 -16.13 7.19 -3.52
C SER A 34 -15.58 6.52 -4.78
N PRO A 35 -16.36 6.38 -5.85
CA PRO A 35 -15.83 5.85 -7.10
C PRO A 35 -14.79 6.80 -7.68
N TYR A 36 -13.63 6.25 -8.06
CA TYR A 36 -12.62 6.99 -8.81
C TYR A 36 -12.97 6.96 -10.29
N ASN A 37 -13.07 8.14 -10.89
CA ASN A 37 -13.19 8.25 -12.34
C ASN A 37 -11.79 8.30 -12.94
N ASP A 38 -11.35 7.17 -13.51
CA ASP A 38 -10.15 7.19 -14.36
C ASP A 38 -10.47 7.96 -15.62
N LEU A 39 -9.97 9.17 -15.69
CA LEU A 39 -10.23 10.11 -16.80
C LEU A 39 -9.76 9.58 -18.16
N LYS A 40 -8.84 8.60 -18.18
CA LYS A 40 -8.42 7.94 -19.43
C LYS A 40 -9.52 7.05 -19.99
N LEU A 41 -10.39 6.53 -19.13
CA LEU A 41 -11.48 5.62 -19.49
C LEU A 41 -12.85 6.31 -19.57
N VAL A 42 -12.92 7.60 -19.29
CA VAL A 42 -14.17 8.37 -19.33
C VAL A 42 -14.39 8.95 -20.73
N ALA A 43 -15.59 8.71 -21.30
CA ALA A 43 -15.98 9.27 -22.59
C ALA A 43 -15.92 10.81 -22.60
N PRO A 44 -15.62 11.46 -23.76
CA PRO A 44 -15.48 12.90 -23.85
C PRO A 44 -16.67 13.71 -23.31
N GLU A 45 -17.90 13.25 -23.59
CA GLU A 45 -19.14 13.91 -23.14
C GLU A 45 -19.25 13.89 -21.61
N LYS A 46 -18.87 12.78 -20.97
CA LYS A 46 -18.84 12.66 -19.51
C LYS A 46 -17.72 13.49 -18.88
N LYS A 47 -16.59 13.65 -19.59
CA LYS A 47 -15.52 14.56 -19.14
C LYS A 47 -16.01 15.98 -19.09
N ALA A 48 -16.72 16.45 -20.13
CA ALA A 48 -17.30 17.78 -20.16
C ALA A 48 -18.29 18.02 -19.00
N ALA A 49 -19.13 17.03 -18.68
CA ALA A 49 -20.05 17.09 -17.54
C ALA A 49 -19.33 17.10 -16.18
N LEU A 50 -18.14 16.55 -16.09
CA LEU A 50 -17.35 16.52 -14.86
C LEU A 50 -16.45 17.75 -14.68
N LEU A 51 -16.28 18.57 -15.71
CA LEU A 51 -15.25 19.62 -15.79
C LEU A 51 -15.21 20.53 -14.55
N HIS A 52 -16.38 20.92 -14.01
CA HIS A 52 -16.45 21.78 -12.82
C HIS A 52 -17.02 21.08 -11.59
N HIS A 53 -17.17 19.75 -11.63
CA HIS A 53 -17.81 18.91 -10.60
C HIS A 53 -16.95 17.73 -10.17
N TYR A 54 -15.69 17.69 -10.58
CA TYR A 54 -14.83 16.52 -10.38
C TYR A 54 -14.62 16.17 -8.90
N TYR A 55 -14.51 17.19 -8.06
CA TYR A 55 -14.27 17.04 -6.62
C TYR A 55 -15.52 17.15 -5.75
N ASP A 56 -16.73 17.27 -6.29
CA ASP A 56 -17.96 17.55 -5.51
C ASP A 56 -18.20 16.52 -4.42
N ASN A 57 -18.01 15.23 -4.70
CA ASN A 57 -18.16 14.18 -3.68
C ASN A 57 -17.16 14.34 -2.53
N SER A 58 -15.91 14.73 -2.84
CA SER A 58 -14.89 14.98 -1.83
C SER A 58 -15.21 16.20 -0.99
N ILE A 59 -15.66 17.28 -1.63
CA ILE A 59 -16.07 18.52 -0.96
C ILE A 59 -17.26 18.24 -0.04
N GLN A 60 -18.27 17.52 -0.51
CA GLN A 60 -19.45 17.18 0.29
C GLN A 60 -19.06 16.30 1.49
N PHE A 61 -18.21 15.29 1.28
CA PHE A 61 -17.69 14.45 2.37
C PHE A 61 -16.98 15.28 3.43
N LEU A 62 -16.08 16.19 3.03
CA LEU A 62 -15.33 17.05 3.94
C LEU A 62 -16.26 17.97 4.73
N LYS A 63 -17.24 18.61 4.08
CA LYS A 63 -18.24 19.45 4.74
C LYS A 63 -19.06 18.67 5.78
N CYS A 64 -19.42 17.42 5.47
CA CYS A 64 -20.17 16.57 6.41
C CYS A 64 -19.30 16.01 7.55
N SER A 65 -17.99 15.97 7.39
CA SER A 65 -17.08 15.37 8.38
C SER A 65 -16.98 16.19 9.67
N GLN A 66 -17.13 17.50 9.58
CA GLN A 66 -16.95 18.46 10.68
C GLN A 66 -15.57 18.33 11.36
N SER A 67 -14.59 17.80 10.67
CA SER A 67 -13.22 17.66 11.16
C SER A 67 -12.46 18.96 10.93
N GLU A 68 -11.67 19.38 11.90
CA GLU A 68 -10.81 20.57 11.79
C GLU A 68 -9.68 20.35 10.80
N TYR A 69 -9.07 19.16 10.83
CA TYR A 69 -7.96 18.77 9.96
C TYR A 69 -8.30 17.58 9.09
N SER A 70 -7.68 17.53 7.93
CA SER A 70 -7.80 16.44 6.97
C SER A 70 -6.43 15.88 6.57
N VAL A 71 -6.34 14.55 6.53
CA VAL A 71 -5.15 13.84 6.03
C VAL A 71 -5.49 13.21 4.69
N VAL A 72 -4.74 13.57 3.67
CA VAL A 72 -4.78 12.94 2.34
C VAL A 72 -3.64 11.94 2.25
N MET A 73 -3.96 10.66 1.95
CA MET A 73 -2.97 9.59 1.92
C MET A 73 -3.10 8.76 0.65
N SER A 74 -1.97 8.41 0.06
CA SER A 74 -1.92 7.39 -1.00
C SER A 74 -1.97 6.00 -0.38
N THR A 75 -2.77 5.09 -0.96
CA THR A 75 -2.85 3.68 -0.54
C THR A 75 -1.66 2.83 -1.01
N ARG A 76 -0.78 3.39 -1.83
CA ARG A 76 0.44 2.69 -2.30
C ARG A 76 1.52 2.59 -1.23
N ASN A 77 1.50 3.49 -0.25
CA ASN A 77 2.51 3.52 0.81
C ASN A 77 2.06 2.70 2.02
N VAL A 78 2.84 1.68 2.35
CA VAL A 78 2.72 0.91 3.58
C VAL A 78 3.65 1.50 4.62
N GLY A 79 3.11 1.88 5.75
CA GLY A 79 3.85 2.44 6.89
C GLY A 79 2.93 2.66 8.07
N ASN A 80 3.49 2.75 9.26
CA ASN A 80 2.74 2.97 10.50
C ASN A 80 3.06 4.35 11.07
N ILE A 81 2.39 5.37 10.49
CA ILE A 81 2.60 6.78 10.87
C ILE A 81 1.77 7.17 12.10
N ASP A 82 2.37 7.91 13.01
CA ASP A 82 1.67 8.56 14.14
C ASP A 82 1.01 9.87 13.68
N LEU A 83 -0.28 9.79 13.34
CA LEU A 83 -1.05 10.95 12.91
C LEU A 83 -1.21 12.01 14.02
N LYS A 84 -1.13 11.64 15.31
CA LYS A 84 -1.16 12.62 16.40
C LYS A 84 0.15 13.40 16.49
N ALA A 85 1.27 12.73 16.25
CA ALA A 85 2.57 13.41 16.18
C ALA A 85 2.64 14.33 14.95
N LEU A 86 2.11 13.86 13.80
CA LEU A 86 2.00 14.66 12.58
C LEU A 86 1.15 15.93 12.81
N LEU A 87 0.00 15.80 13.50
CA LEU A 87 -0.88 16.91 13.80
C LEU A 87 -0.18 17.95 14.72
N ARG A 88 0.41 17.51 15.83
CA ARG A 88 1.17 18.41 16.72
C ARG A 88 2.27 19.17 15.96
N TYR A 89 3.02 18.45 15.13
CA TYR A 89 4.06 19.07 14.30
C TYR A 89 3.49 20.14 13.35
N HIS A 90 2.30 19.89 12.79
CA HIS A 90 1.61 20.83 11.91
C HIS A 90 1.17 22.09 12.67
N GLU A 91 0.52 21.91 13.84
CA GLU A 91 0.01 23.01 14.67
C GLU A 91 1.13 23.92 15.22
N GLU A 92 2.31 23.36 15.49
CA GLU A 92 3.48 24.11 15.96
C GLU A 92 4.13 24.98 14.87
N ARG A 93 3.68 24.87 13.61
CA ARG A 93 4.32 25.52 12.46
C ARG A 93 3.31 26.27 11.60
N ASN A 94 3.71 27.45 11.15
CA ASN A 94 2.84 28.35 10.38
C ASN A 94 2.84 28.02 8.89
N SER A 95 2.46 26.81 8.49
CA SER A 95 2.22 26.48 7.07
C SER A 95 0.88 25.77 6.94
N PRO A 96 0.05 26.11 5.95
CA PRO A 96 -1.24 25.47 5.76
C PRO A 96 -1.14 24.00 5.34
N VAL A 97 0.04 23.53 4.94
CA VAL A 97 0.26 22.16 4.47
C VAL A 97 1.48 21.54 5.16
N THR A 98 1.35 20.30 5.59
CA THR A 98 2.49 19.47 6.02
C THR A 98 2.56 18.22 5.13
N ALA A 99 3.72 17.99 4.50
CA ALA A 99 4.01 16.82 3.70
C ALA A 99 4.90 15.84 4.47
N VAL A 100 4.61 14.54 4.36
CA VAL A 100 5.41 13.51 5.02
C VAL A 100 6.44 12.94 4.05
N TYR A 101 7.67 12.76 4.53
CA TYR A 101 8.76 12.18 3.77
C TYR A 101 9.56 11.18 4.60
N LYS A 102 10.33 10.34 3.93
CA LYS A 102 11.35 9.48 4.52
C LYS A 102 12.70 9.70 3.85
N ARG A 103 13.77 9.76 4.64
CA ARG A 103 15.13 9.75 4.09
C ARG A 103 15.50 8.35 3.63
N VAL A 104 15.92 8.25 2.38
CA VAL A 104 16.29 6.98 1.74
C VAL A 104 17.56 7.16 0.94
N ASP A 105 18.28 6.05 0.71
CA ASP A 105 19.38 6.01 -0.23
C ASP A 105 18.86 6.27 -1.66
N PRO A 106 19.47 7.17 -2.46
CA PRO A 106 19.09 7.39 -3.84
C PRO A 106 19.05 6.12 -4.70
N ALA A 107 19.92 5.15 -4.42
CA ALA A 107 19.97 3.88 -5.14
C ALA A 107 18.72 2.99 -4.94
N SER A 108 17.95 3.23 -3.87
CA SER A 108 16.69 2.53 -3.59
C SER A 108 15.47 3.12 -4.30
N LEU A 109 15.65 4.22 -5.04
CA LEU A 109 14.56 4.92 -5.72
C LEU A 109 14.28 4.33 -7.10
N ILE A 110 13.01 4.34 -7.46
CA ILE A 110 12.52 3.97 -8.77
C ILE A 110 11.93 5.22 -9.48
N PRO A 111 11.78 5.21 -10.81
CA PRO A 111 11.31 6.35 -11.59
C PRO A 111 9.97 6.94 -11.11
N GLU A 112 9.08 6.11 -10.56
CA GLU A 112 7.75 6.46 -10.07
C GLU A 112 7.76 7.19 -8.71
N ASN A 113 8.89 7.14 -8.01
CA ASN A 113 9.02 7.83 -6.73
C ASN A 113 9.09 9.36 -6.94
N THR A 114 8.63 10.09 -5.93
CA THR A 114 8.74 11.54 -5.87
C THR A 114 9.62 11.95 -4.70
N ILE A 115 10.36 13.04 -4.88
CA ILE A 115 11.32 13.58 -3.91
C ILE A 115 10.86 14.98 -3.50
N LEU A 116 10.91 15.27 -2.21
CA LEU A 116 10.78 16.63 -1.68
C LEU A 116 12.13 17.33 -1.75
N GLN A 117 12.14 18.54 -2.31
CA GLN A 117 13.29 19.43 -2.15
C GLN A 117 13.08 20.24 -0.87
N LEU A 118 14.01 20.11 0.07
CA LEU A 118 13.91 20.72 1.38
C LEU A 118 14.87 21.90 1.52
N THR A 119 14.39 22.98 2.15
CA THR A 119 15.24 24.06 2.63
C THR A 119 16.04 23.62 3.87
N ALA A 120 17.04 24.41 4.25
CA ALA A 120 17.76 24.21 5.52
C ALA A 120 16.85 24.29 6.76
N LYS A 121 15.68 24.94 6.65
CA LYS A 121 14.67 25.05 7.70
C LYS A 121 13.70 23.86 7.74
N GLY A 122 13.82 22.90 6.80
CA GLY A 122 12.92 21.74 6.71
C GLY A 122 11.58 22.03 6.04
N GLU A 123 11.50 23.07 5.21
CA GLU A 123 10.34 23.38 4.39
C GLU A 123 10.47 22.69 3.02
N ALA A 124 9.37 22.16 2.49
CA ALA A 124 9.34 21.56 1.17
C ALA A 124 9.01 22.63 0.11
N THR A 125 9.97 22.92 -0.76
CA THR A 125 9.82 23.92 -1.83
C THR A 125 9.43 23.33 -3.16
N ALA A 126 9.63 22.02 -3.35
CA ALA A 126 9.23 21.31 -4.57
C ALA A 126 8.98 19.83 -4.30
N VAL A 127 8.11 19.24 -5.11
CA VAL A 127 7.87 17.80 -5.20
C VAL A 127 8.20 17.38 -6.62
N VAL A 128 9.32 16.68 -6.78
CA VAL A 128 9.89 16.37 -8.10
C VAL A 128 9.85 14.86 -8.33
N PRO A 129 9.31 14.38 -9.47
CA PRO A 129 9.45 12.98 -9.85
C PRO A 129 10.92 12.58 -9.96
N MET A 130 11.27 11.36 -9.55
CA MET A 130 12.65 10.85 -9.61
C MET A 130 13.24 10.96 -11.02
N SER A 131 12.44 10.71 -12.06
CA SER A 131 12.84 10.82 -13.46
C SER A 131 13.29 12.23 -13.88
N LYS A 132 12.91 13.27 -13.12
CA LYS A 132 13.28 14.68 -13.36
C LYS A 132 14.20 15.25 -12.28
N ALA A 133 14.51 14.48 -11.23
CA ALA A 133 15.33 14.93 -10.12
C ALA A 133 16.82 14.91 -10.50
N LYS A 134 17.49 16.04 -10.26
CA LYS A 134 18.96 16.13 -10.39
C LYS A 134 19.59 15.81 -9.03
N ILE A 135 19.98 14.56 -8.83
CA ILE A 135 20.63 14.10 -7.61
C ILE A 135 22.14 14.08 -7.83
N SER A 136 22.87 14.79 -6.98
CA SER A 136 24.34 14.74 -7.02
C SER A 136 24.84 13.34 -6.63
N PRO A 137 25.88 12.80 -7.29
CA PRO A 137 26.50 11.53 -6.91
C PRO A 137 27.02 11.49 -5.46
N LYS A 138 27.24 12.65 -4.86
CA LYS A 138 27.69 12.78 -3.46
C LYS A 138 26.54 12.76 -2.45
N THR A 139 25.30 12.77 -2.91
CA THR A 139 24.12 12.79 -2.03
C THR A 139 23.93 11.42 -1.41
N LYS A 140 24.07 11.31 -0.09
CA LYS A 140 23.91 10.06 0.65
C LYS A 140 22.44 9.70 0.88
N GLN A 141 21.58 10.68 1.05
CA GLN A 141 20.16 10.50 1.34
C GLN A 141 19.31 11.57 0.68
N VAL A 142 18.12 11.17 0.25
CA VAL A 142 17.11 12.07 -0.34
C VAL A 142 15.79 11.94 0.41
N ALA A 143 15.00 13.00 0.42
CA ALA A 143 13.69 13.04 1.05
C ALA A 143 12.62 12.46 0.10
N LYS A 144 12.39 11.16 0.15
CA LYS A 144 11.33 10.48 -0.62
C LYS A 144 9.96 10.85 -0.06
N SER A 145 9.07 11.38 -0.89
CA SER A 145 7.70 11.67 -0.51
C SER A 145 6.93 10.38 -0.17
N MET A 146 6.16 10.42 0.89
CA MET A 146 5.25 9.33 1.24
C MET A 146 3.84 9.55 0.69
N ALA A 147 3.59 10.62 -0.09
CA ALA A 147 2.27 11.00 -0.56
C ALA A 147 1.22 11.02 0.59
N ILE A 148 1.62 11.55 1.73
CA ILE A 148 0.80 11.80 2.91
C ILE A 148 0.89 13.29 3.21
N TYR A 149 -0.27 13.94 3.28
CA TYR A 149 -0.38 15.38 3.45
C TYR A 149 -1.43 15.69 4.51
N LEU A 150 -1.13 16.65 5.37
CA LEU A 150 -2.06 17.19 6.38
C LEU A 150 -2.30 18.67 6.10
N MET A 151 -3.54 19.10 6.20
CA MET A 151 -3.95 20.50 6.14
C MET A 151 -5.29 20.71 6.86
N SER A 152 -5.69 21.95 7.09
CA SER A 152 -7.02 22.23 7.62
C SER A 152 -8.10 21.75 6.64
N THR A 153 -9.25 21.31 7.15
CA THR A 153 -10.35 20.86 6.30
C THR A 153 -10.93 22.01 5.48
N VAL A 154 -10.91 23.22 6.02
CA VAL A 154 -11.38 24.43 5.33
C VAL A 154 -10.50 24.71 4.11
N ASP A 155 -9.17 24.76 4.31
CA ASP A 155 -8.22 25.01 3.21
C ASP A 155 -8.29 23.92 2.13
N LEU A 156 -8.50 22.65 2.53
CA LEU A 156 -8.68 21.57 1.57
C LEU A 156 -9.96 21.74 0.75
N ILE A 157 -11.07 22.15 1.37
CA ILE A 157 -12.31 22.44 0.65
C ILE A 157 -12.11 23.60 -0.34
N GLU A 158 -11.46 24.68 0.07
CA GLU A 158 -11.16 25.81 -0.81
C GLU A 158 -10.27 25.43 -1.98
N LEU A 159 -9.25 24.61 -1.73
CA LEU A 159 -8.38 24.06 -2.77
C LEU A 159 -9.16 23.24 -3.81
N LEU A 160 -10.05 22.35 -3.36
CA LEU A 160 -10.89 21.54 -4.24
C LEU A 160 -11.91 22.36 -5.02
N GLN A 161 -12.53 23.36 -4.39
CA GLN A 161 -13.46 24.28 -5.04
C GLN A 161 -12.76 25.12 -6.12
N SER A 162 -11.58 25.63 -5.81
CA SER A 162 -10.77 26.38 -6.77
C SER A 162 -10.34 25.50 -7.96
N ALA A 163 -10.01 24.23 -7.70
CA ALA A 163 -9.71 23.26 -8.77
C ALA A 163 -10.93 22.99 -9.66
N ASN A 164 -12.13 22.81 -9.08
CA ASN A 164 -13.38 22.69 -9.82
C ASN A 164 -13.65 23.93 -10.68
N GLN A 165 -13.46 25.14 -10.14
CA GLN A 165 -13.66 26.40 -10.88
C GLN A 165 -12.73 26.52 -12.09
N ARG A 166 -11.46 26.09 -11.94
CA ARG A 166 -10.51 26.07 -13.07
C ARG A 166 -10.76 24.92 -14.07
N GLY A 167 -11.62 23.96 -13.70
CA GLY A 167 -11.82 22.75 -14.50
C GLY A 167 -10.65 21.76 -14.40
N ASP A 168 -9.90 21.79 -13.31
CA ASP A 168 -8.80 20.88 -13.08
C ASP A 168 -9.33 19.48 -12.76
N MET A 169 -9.05 18.51 -13.62
CA MET A 169 -9.40 17.11 -13.43
C MET A 169 -8.11 16.29 -13.21
N ILE A 170 -7.40 16.56 -12.14
CA ILE A 170 -6.17 15.86 -11.74
C ILE A 170 -6.42 15.02 -10.50
N SER A 171 -5.52 14.08 -10.21
CA SER A 171 -5.63 13.28 -8.98
C SER A 171 -5.48 14.17 -7.75
N LEU A 172 -6.12 13.75 -6.64
CA LEU A 172 -5.98 14.46 -5.37
C LEU A 172 -4.51 14.52 -4.91
N GLU A 173 -3.72 13.48 -5.18
CA GLU A 173 -2.29 13.47 -4.90
C GLU A 173 -1.54 14.57 -5.67
N GLU A 174 -1.85 14.75 -6.96
CA GLU A 174 -1.23 15.79 -7.78
C GLU A 174 -1.64 17.19 -7.31
N LEU A 175 -2.92 17.36 -6.94
CA LEU A 175 -3.39 18.63 -6.38
C LEU A 175 -2.66 18.96 -5.06
N MET A 176 -2.43 17.96 -4.20
CA MET A 176 -1.66 18.16 -2.96
C MET A 176 -0.19 18.48 -3.23
N ARG A 177 0.42 17.92 -4.28
CA ARG A 177 1.78 18.30 -4.70
C ARG A 177 1.86 19.78 -5.10
N GLN A 178 0.86 20.26 -5.83
CA GLN A 178 0.79 21.69 -6.20
C GLN A 178 0.65 22.57 -4.94
N ALA A 179 -0.20 22.18 -3.98
CA ALA A 179 -0.35 22.88 -2.71
C ALA A 179 0.96 22.92 -1.91
N VAL A 180 1.74 21.84 -1.87
CA VAL A 180 3.07 21.80 -1.21
C VAL A 180 4.00 22.86 -1.79
N ILE A 181 4.04 23.00 -3.13
CA ILE A 181 4.89 23.97 -3.79
C ILE A 181 4.39 25.40 -3.55
N GLN A 182 3.09 25.60 -3.66
CA GLN A 182 2.46 26.93 -3.55
C GLN A 182 2.65 27.55 -2.15
N HIS A 183 2.66 26.72 -1.11
CA HIS A 183 2.66 27.16 0.28
C HIS A 183 3.99 26.92 1.01
N ASN A 184 5.05 26.44 0.35
CA ASN A 184 6.30 26.04 1.02
C ASN A 184 6.00 25.15 2.23
N ALA A 185 5.39 24.00 1.99
CA ALA A 185 4.85 23.14 3.02
C ALA A 185 5.89 22.73 4.07
N ASN A 186 5.47 22.56 5.31
CA ASN A 186 6.28 21.90 6.32
C ASN A 186 6.57 20.45 5.90
N ALA A 187 7.76 19.95 6.21
CA ALA A 187 8.15 18.58 5.89
C ALA A 187 8.35 17.78 7.18
N PHE A 188 7.49 16.78 7.40
CA PHE A 188 7.56 15.87 8.54
C PHE A 188 8.33 14.61 8.17
N GLU A 189 9.41 14.32 8.89
CA GLU A 189 10.22 13.13 8.65
C GLU A 189 9.64 11.90 9.34
N TYR A 190 9.37 10.87 8.56
CA TYR A 190 8.98 9.55 9.05
C TYR A 190 10.19 8.61 9.05
N THR A 191 10.50 8.01 10.19
CA THR A 191 11.68 7.17 10.41
C THR A 191 11.38 5.68 10.46
N GLY A 192 10.10 5.28 10.48
CA GLY A 192 9.69 3.87 10.54
C GLY A 192 9.84 3.11 9.22
N PHE A 193 9.35 1.87 9.18
CA PHE A 193 9.30 1.07 7.95
C PHE A 193 8.39 1.72 6.90
N GLN A 194 8.85 1.75 5.65
CA GLN A 194 8.05 2.24 4.53
C GLN A 194 8.31 1.38 3.28
N ALA A 195 7.24 0.90 2.68
CA ALA A 195 7.27 0.29 1.35
C ALA A 195 6.28 1.01 0.42
N ASN A 196 6.61 1.13 -0.86
CA ASN A 196 5.73 1.69 -1.88
C ASN A 196 5.35 0.57 -2.85
N ILE A 197 4.07 0.18 -2.85
CA ILE A 197 3.54 -0.91 -3.65
C ILE A 197 2.85 -0.31 -4.89
N HIS A 198 3.40 -0.57 -6.07
CA HIS A 198 2.89 -0.05 -7.35
C HIS A 198 2.76 -1.14 -8.41
N ASP A 199 3.46 -2.27 -8.26
CA ASP A 199 3.44 -3.43 -9.12
C ASP A 199 3.65 -4.74 -8.32
N ILE A 200 3.67 -5.86 -9.02
CA ILE A 200 3.88 -7.20 -8.43
C ILE A 200 5.26 -7.31 -7.79
N ASN A 201 6.29 -6.75 -8.40
CA ASN A 201 7.66 -6.84 -7.91
C ASN A 201 7.82 -6.06 -6.60
N SER A 202 7.28 -4.85 -6.53
CA SER A 202 7.29 -4.05 -5.29
C SER A 202 6.41 -4.66 -4.19
N TYR A 203 5.30 -5.33 -4.55
CA TYR A 203 4.50 -6.11 -3.60
C TYR A 203 5.31 -7.28 -3.02
N PHE A 204 6.01 -8.03 -3.87
CA PHE A 204 6.88 -9.12 -3.45
C PHE A 204 7.99 -8.61 -2.53
N ALA A 205 8.72 -7.60 -2.97
CA ALA A 205 9.81 -6.99 -2.19
C ALA A 205 9.34 -6.45 -0.84
N ALA A 206 8.15 -5.82 -0.78
CA ALA A 206 7.58 -5.30 0.46
C ALA A 206 7.27 -6.41 1.48
N ASN A 207 6.75 -7.55 1.02
CA ASN A 207 6.48 -8.71 1.87
C ASN A 207 7.79 -9.36 2.37
N MET A 208 8.79 -9.53 1.50
CA MET A 208 10.09 -10.06 1.91
C MET A 208 10.80 -9.12 2.88
N ALA A 209 10.75 -7.81 2.66
CA ALA A 209 11.35 -6.83 3.55
C ALA A 209 10.78 -6.85 4.98
N VAL A 210 9.53 -7.29 5.16
CA VAL A 210 8.90 -7.43 6.48
C VAL A 210 9.45 -8.63 7.27
N LEU A 211 10.11 -9.58 6.62
CA LEU A 211 10.77 -10.71 7.29
C LEU A 211 12.04 -10.27 8.05
N ASP A 212 12.62 -9.13 7.70
CA ASP A 212 13.67 -8.51 8.52
C ASP A 212 13.11 -8.06 9.87
N GLU A 213 13.77 -8.45 10.97
CA GLU A 213 13.27 -8.19 12.33
C GLU A 213 13.11 -6.69 12.64
N ALA A 214 14.02 -5.85 12.17
CA ALA A 214 13.95 -4.41 12.42
C ALA A 214 12.74 -3.79 11.70
N ASN A 215 12.51 -4.18 10.44
CA ASN A 215 11.35 -3.76 9.67
C ASN A 215 10.04 -4.27 10.27
N PHE A 216 10.00 -5.54 10.67
CA PHE A 216 8.85 -6.15 11.33
C PHE A 216 8.48 -5.40 12.61
N ARG A 217 9.46 -5.14 13.48
CA ARG A 217 9.26 -4.38 14.70
C ARG A 217 8.81 -2.95 14.43
N ALA A 218 9.43 -2.26 13.46
CA ALA A 218 9.08 -0.90 13.10
C ALA A 218 7.64 -0.79 12.56
N LEU A 219 7.14 -1.81 11.87
CA LEU A 219 5.79 -1.83 11.33
C LEU A 219 4.75 -2.25 12.38
N PHE A 220 4.95 -3.38 13.07
CA PHE A 220 3.93 -4.01 13.90
C PHE A 220 4.04 -3.73 15.40
N TYR A 221 5.25 -3.47 15.91
CA TYR A 221 5.51 -3.21 17.33
C TYR A 221 5.81 -1.73 17.62
N SER A 222 5.41 -0.84 16.71
CA SER A 222 5.46 0.60 16.98
C SER A 222 4.43 1.01 18.05
N SER A 223 4.46 2.24 18.50
CA SER A 223 3.50 2.79 19.47
C SER A 223 2.03 2.75 19.00
N ARG A 224 1.79 2.49 17.72
CA ARG A 224 0.46 2.43 17.10
C ARG A 224 0.16 1.02 16.59
N ARG A 225 -0.88 0.44 17.14
CA ARG A 225 -1.35 -0.89 16.71
C ARG A 225 -2.00 -0.78 15.34
N ILE A 226 -1.63 -1.69 14.43
CA ILE A 226 -2.33 -1.87 13.15
C ILE A 226 -3.57 -2.73 13.39
N TYR A 227 -4.73 -2.22 13.01
CA TYR A 227 -6.00 -2.94 13.10
C TYR A 227 -6.30 -3.62 11.77
N THR A 228 -6.45 -4.92 11.80
CA THR A 228 -6.86 -5.74 10.66
C THR A 228 -8.15 -6.48 10.99
N LYS A 229 -8.80 -7.06 9.98
CA LYS A 229 -9.95 -7.93 10.22
C LYS A 229 -9.58 -9.10 11.12
N VAL A 230 -10.33 -9.27 12.21
CA VAL A 230 -10.23 -10.46 13.05
C VAL A 230 -10.92 -11.62 12.35
N LYS A 231 -10.25 -12.76 12.27
CA LYS A 231 -10.78 -14.02 11.77
C LYS A 231 -10.68 -15.05 12.88
N ASN A 232 -11.79 -15.75 13.10
CA ASN A 232 -11.87 -16.83 14.09
C ASN A 232 -11.40 -18.13 13.42
N GLU A 233 -10.12 -18.24 13.18
CA GLU A 233 -9.48 -19.43 12.60
C GLU A 233 -8.68 -20.15 13.69
N ILE A 234 -8.50 -21.46 13.52
CA ILE A 234 -7.66 -22.28 14.40
C ILE A 234 -6.19 -21.86 14.27
N PRO A 235 -5.33 -22.15 15.24
CA PRO A 235 -3.89 -21.97 15.10
C PRO A 235 -3.33 -22.75 13.92
N THR A 236 -2.25 -22.26 13.33
CA THR A 236 -1.49 -23.04 12.34
C THR A 236 -0.79 -24.19 13.00
N PHE A 237 -0.92 -25.38 12.44
CA PHE A 237 -0.27 -26.60 12.90
C PHE A 237 0.95 -26.92 12.05
N PHE A 238 2.06 -27.20 12.71
CA PHE A 238 3.30 -27.67 12.11
C PHE A 238 3.46 -29.17 12.44
N ALA A 239 3.39 -30.00 11.40
CA ALA A 239 3.48 -31.45 11.55
C ALA A 239 4.91 -31.89 11.91
N THR A 240 5.03 -33.11 12.46
CA THR A 240 6.33 -33.71 12.80
C THR A 240 7.23 -33.77 11.56
N GLY A 241 8.45 -33.24 11.65
CA GLY A 241 9.41 -33.19 10.54
C GLY A 241 9.31 -31.94 9.66
N SER A 242 8.27 -31.10 9.82
CA SER A 242 8.23 -29.80 9.16
C SER A 242 9.31 -28.87 9.69
N GLN A 243 9.76 -27.95 8.86
CA GLN A 243 10.72 -26.91 9.25
C GLN A 243 10.19 -25.54 8.82
N CYS A 244 10.32 -24.56 9.72
CA CYS A 244 9.93 -23.18 9.44
C CYS A 244 11.07 -22.26 9.90
N ARG A 245 11.70 -21.58 8.95
CA ARG A 245 12.79 -20.65 9.19
C ARG A 245 12.50 -19.32 8.55
N ASP A 246 12.78 -18.22 9.27
CA ASP A 246 12.70 -16.85 8.78
C ASP A 246 11.41 -16.58 8.00
N SER A 247 10.26 -17.00 8.53
CA SER A 247 8.98 -16.99 7.83
C SER A 247 7.85 -16.50 8.72
N LEU A 248 6.84 -15.88 8.11
CA LEU A 248 5.61 -15.47 8.77
C LEU A 248 4.46 -16.38 8.36
N CYS A 249 3.75 -16.96 9.33
CA CYS A 249 2.60 -17.82 9.06
C CYS A 249 1.33 -17.24 9.69
N GLY A 250 0.28 -17.13 8.87
CA GLY A 250 -1.07 -16.80 9.33
C GLY A 250 -1.74 -17.97 10.06
N THR A 251 -2.96 -17.76 10.56
CA THR A 251 -3.76 -18.78 11.26
C THR A 251 -4.40 -19.79 10.30
N GLY A 252 -4.83 -20.94 10.82
CA GLY A 252 -5.58 -21.96 10.07
C GLY A 252 -4.76 -22.82 9.12
N GLY A 253 -3.45 -22.65 9.08
CA GLY A 253 -2.58 -23.43 8.17
C GLY A 253 -2.26 -24.83 8.70
N TYR A 254 -1.94 -25.75 7.78
CA TYR A 254 -1.40 -27.08 8.08
C TYR A 254 -0.13 -27.29 7.25
N ILE A 255 1.01 -27.39 7.94
CA ILE A 255 2.34 -27.35 7.31
C ILE A 255 3.08 -28.66 7.61
N GLU A 256 3.32 -29.46 6.57
CA GLU A 256 4.14 -30.67 6.63
C GLU A 256 5.51 -30.49 5.95
N GLY A 257 5.62 -29.47 5.08
CA GLY A 257 6.84 -29.20 4.30
C GLY A 257 7.85 -28.31 5.01
N GLN A 258 8.80 -27.80 4.23
CA GLN A 258 9.85 -26.88 4.67
C GLN A 258 9.58 -25.48 4.17
N LEU A 259 9.65 -24.52 5.08
CA LEU A 259 9.49 -23.09 4.80
C LEU A 259 10.81 -22.36 5.08
N ASP A 260 11.25 -21.56 4.16
CA ASP A 260 12.42 -20.70 4.29
C ASP A 260 12.13 -19.32 3.69
N HIS A 261 12.32 -18.27 4.47
CA HIS A 261 12.15 -16.88 4.07
C HIS A 261 10.85 -16.62 3.29
N SER A 262 9.71 -16.97 3.88
CA SER A 262 8.42 -16.97 3.18
C SER A 262 7.29 -16.37 4.01
N VAL A 263 6.29 -15.82 3.33
CA VAL A 263 5.06 -15.27 3.94
C VAL A 263 3.89 -16.17 3.57
N ILE A 264 3.37 -16.88 4.57
CA ILE A 264 2.26 -17.81 4.42
C ILE A 264 1.01 -17.18 5.04
N PHE A 265 -0.01 -16.97 4.23
CA PHE A 265 -1.28 -16.43 4.69
C PHE A 265 -2.12 -17.50 5.38
N ARG A 266 -3.37 -17.16 5.69
CA ARG A 266 -4.28 -18.01 6.45
C ARG A 266 -4.79 -19.21 5.65
N ASP A 267 -5.16 -20.28 6.34
CA ASP A 267 -5.77 -21.47 5.77
C ASP A 267 -4.98 -22.04 4.58
N VAL A 268 -3.66 -22.09 4.70
CA VAL A 268 -2.78 -22.67 3.69
C VAL A 268 -2.42 -24.11 4.07
N LEU A 269 -2.51 -25.02 3.11
CA LEU A 269 -2.03 -26.39 3.24
C LEU A 269 -0.73 -26.55 2.45
N ILE A 270 0.31 -27.02 3.13
CA ILE A 270 1.60 -27.38 2.49
C ILE A 270 1.90 -28.82 2.85
N ASN A 271 1.77 -29.71 1.87
CA ASN A 271 1.96 -31.14 2.05
C ASN A 271 3.45 -31.51 2.20
N ARG A 272 3.65 -32.75 2.69
CA ARG A 272 4.96 -33.35 2.97
C ARG A 272 5.93 -33.24 1.79
N ASP A 273 7.23 -33.20 2.12
CA ASP A 273 8.35 -33.18 1.18
C ASP A 273 8.38 -31.93 0.25
N SER A 274 7.48 -30.96 0.49
CA SER A 274 7.48 -29.71 -0.26
C SER A 274 8.47 -28.70 0.35
N GLN A 275 9.15 -27.96 -0.51
CA GLN A 275 10.10 -26.91 -0.17
C GLN A 275 9.59 -25.58 -0.71
N VAL A 276 9.36 -24.64 0.18
CA VAL A 276 8.87 -23.29 -0.14
C VAL A 276 9.92 -22.29 0.33
N LYS A 277 10.53 -21.58 -0.63
CA LYS A 277 11.59 -20.65 -0.38
C LYS A 277 11.32 -19.30 -1.04
N ASN A 278 11.54 -18.22 -0.28
CA ASN A 278 11.37 -16.86 -0.78
C ASN A 278 10.03 -16.72 -1.54
N ALA A 279 8.92 -17.04 -0.86
CA ALA A 279 7.62 -17.17 -1.50
C ALA A 279 6.51 -16.47 -0.69
N ILE A 280 5.46 -16.07 -1.40
CA ILE A 280 4.23 -15.56 -0.83
C ILE A 280 3.11 -16.54 -1.19
N ILE A 281 2.55 -17.22 -0.18
CA ILE A 281 1.43 -18.15 -0.38
C ILE A 281 0.19 -17.54 0.26
N MET A 282 -0.79 -17.16 -0.58
CA MET A 282 -1.99 -16.47 -0.11
C MET A 282 -3.05 -17.42 0.43
N GLN A 283 -4.05 -16.82 1.07
CA GLN A 283 -5.12 -17.53 1.77
C GLN A 283 -5.77 -18.62 0.92
N GLY A 284 -5.99 -19.78 1.54
CA GLY A 284 -6.74 -20.88 0.95
C GLY A 284 -5.95 -21.70 -0.07
N ALA A 285 -4.71 -21.33 -0.36
CA ALA A 285 -3.87 -22.09 -1.30
C ALA A 285 -3.54 -23.48 -0.79
N ARG A 286 -3.46 -24.45 -1.69
CA ARG A 286 -3.18 -25.86 -1.42
C ARG A 286 -1.95 -26.29 -2.23
N ILE A 287 -0.87 -26.65 -1.54
CA ILE A 287 0.39 -27.10 -2.17
C ILE A 287 0.51 -28.61 -2.02
N GLY A 288 0.58 -29.31 -3.16
CA GLY A 288 0.75 -30.75 -3.23
C GLY A 288 2.07 -31.24 -2.64
N ALA A 289 2.20 -32.53 -2.41
CA ALA A 289 3.42 -33.13 -1.86
C ALA A 289 4.60 -33.03 -2.85
N GLY A 290 5.83 -32.93 -2.35
CA GLY A 290 7.05 -32.96 -3.16
C GLY A 290 7.29 -31.74 -4.04
N CYS A 291 6.54 -30.64 -3.86
CA CYS A 291 6.70 -29.42 -4.63
C CYS A 291 7.98 -28.64 -4.26
N LYS A 292 8.57 -27.96 -5.25
CA LYS A 292 9.66 -27.01 -5.03
C LYS A 292 9.26 -25.65 -5.55
N LEU A 293 9.03 -24.72 -4.63
CA LEU A 293 8.55 -23.37 -4.91
C LEU A 293 9.63 -22.37 -4.50
N GLU A 294 10.11 -21.56 -5.46
CA GLU A 294 11.15 -20.55 -5.21
C GLU A 294 10.83 -19.24 -5.94
N ASN A 295 10.87 -18.11 -5.24
CA ASN A 295 10.53 -16.78 -5.79
C ASN A 295 9.15 -16.77 -6.47
N VAL A 296 8.10 -17.19 -5.75
CA VAL A 296 6.75 -17.32 -6.30
C VAL A 296 5.73 -16.55 -5.47
N ILE A 297 4.66 -16.12 -6.13
CA ILE A 297 3.42 -15.65 -5.51
C ILE A 297 2.31 -16.61 -5.91
N ILE A 298 1.78 -17.35 -4.95
CA ILE A 298 0.61 -18.20 -5.14
C ILE A 298 -0.60 -17.45 -4.60
N ASP A 299 -1.50 -17.02 -5.49
CA ASP A 299 -2.66 -16.20 -5.10
C ASP A 299 -3.74 -17.09 -4.44
N LYS A 300 -4.79 -16.45 -3.93
CA LYS A 300 -5.84 -17.06 -3.11
C LYS A 300 -6.49 -18.24 -3.80
N ASP A 301 -6.75 -19.27 -3.00
CA ASP A 301 -7.51 -20.46 -3.42
C ASP A 301 -6.88 -21.22 -4.60
N ALA A 302 -5.62 -20.96 -4.93
CA ALA A 302 -4.89 -21.69 -5.97
C ALA A 302 -4.49 -23.09 -5.48
N VAL A 303 -4.47 -24.06 -6.41
CA VAL A 303 -4.13 -25.46 -6.12
C VAL A 303 -2.93 -25.86 -6.98
N ILE A 304 -1.86 -26.29 -6.32
CA ILE A 304 -0.63 -26.78 -6.95
C ILE A 304 -0.59 -28.30 -6.76
N GLY A 305 -0.58 -29.04 -7.86
CA GLY A 305 -0.46 -30.50 -7.88
C GLY A 305 0.88 -30.99 -7.31
N PRO A 306 1.02 -32.28 -7.04
CA PRO A 306 2.23 -32.83 -6.45
C PRO A 306 3.44 -32.80 -7.40
N ASN A 307 4.65 -32.78 -6.82
CA ASN A 307 5.95 -32.90 -7.51
C ASN A 307 6.24 -31.79 -8.55
N LEU A 308 5.60 -30.63 -8.44
CA LEU A 308 5.85 -29.51 -9.34
C LEU A 308 7.04 -28.65 -8.88
N VAL A 309 7.77 -28.14 -9.85
CA VAL A 309 8.88 -27.20 -9.61
C VAL A 309 8.51 -25.85 -10.21
N LEU A 310 8.18 -24.89 -9.38
CA LEU A 310 7.81 -23.54 -9.78
C LEU A 310 8.88 -22.55 -9.30
N LYS A 311 9.49 -21.85 -10.25
CA LYS A 311 10.60 -20.96 -9.94
C LYS A 311 10.51 -19.66 -10.74
N GLY A 312 10.47 -18.55 -10.00
CA GLY A 312 10.69 -17.19 -10.50
C GLY A 312 12.10 -16.71 -10.20
N THR A 313 12.30 -15.39 -10.33
CA THR A 313 13.52 -14.70 -9.90
C THR A 313 13.22 -13.78 -8.72
N SER A 314 14.24 -13.30 -8.03
CA SER A 314 14.08 -12.33 -6.93
C SER A 314 13.51 -10.98 -7.39
N THR A 315 13.68 -10.64 -8.66
CA THR A 315 13.19 -9.38 -9.26
C THR A 315 11.92 -9.57 -10.09
N THR A 316 11.59 -10.81 -10.47
CA THR A 316 10.40 -11.14 -11.26
C THR A 316 9.85 -12.46 -10.72
N PRO A 317 9.05 -12.41 -9.64
CA PRO A 317 8.45 -13.61 -9.07
C PRO A 317 7.45 -14.24 -10.05
N LEU A 318 7.42 -15.58 -10.07
CA LEU A 318 6.40 -16.30 -10.81
C LEU A 318 5.05 -16.17 -10.08
N VAL A 319 4.00 -15.80 -10.79
CA VAL A 319 2.66 -15.61 -10.21
C VAL A 319 1.72 -16.70 -10.68
N ILE A 320 1.07 -17.36 -9.73
CA ILE A 320 -0.08 -18.25 -9.98
C ILE A 320 -1.32 -17.50 -9.55
N SER A 321 -2.26 -17.33 -10.49
CA SER A 321 -3.45 -16.50 -10.31
C SER A 321 -4.46 -17.13 -9.35
N LYS A 322 -5.34 -16.27 -8.80
CA LYS A 322 -6.40 -16.67 -7.88
C LYS A 322 -7.25 -17.80 -8.45
N GLY A 323 -7.41 -18.87 -7.66
CA GLY A 323 -8.24 -20.04 -8.02
C GLY A 323 -7.68 -20.86 -9.16
N GLN A 324 -6.46 -20.59 -9.61
CA GLN A 324 -5.82 -21.40 -10.66
C GLN A 324 -5.43 -22.78 -10.12
N HIS A 325 -5.69 -23.81 -10.92
CA HIS A 325 -5.27 -25.18 -10.65
C HIS A 325 -4.12 -25.51 -11.59
N VAL A 326 -2.97 -25.89 -11.04
CA VAL A 326 -1.76 -26.26 -11.81
C VAL A 326 -1.38 -27.68 -11.43
N PHE A 327 -1.53 -28.63 -12.36
CA PHE A 327 -1.17 -30.04 -12.16
C PHE A 327 -0.01 -30.49 -13.05
N GLN A 328 0.35 -29.67 -14.04
CA GLN A 328 1.46 -29.94 -14.96
C GLN A 328 2.32 -28.69 -15.10
N GLN A 329 3.61 -28.90 -15.33
CA GLN A 329 4.58 -27.79 -15.49
C GLN A 329 4.22 -26.85 -16.66
N ALA A 330 3.62 -27.39 -17.73
CA ALA A 330 3.22 -26.65 -18.92
C ALA A 330 2.03 -25.69 -18.71
N GLU A 331 1.29 -25.81 -17.58
CA GLU A 331 0.13 -24.98 -17.27
C GLU A 331 0.53 -23.62 -16.64
N VAL A 332 1.81 -23.43 -16.41
CA VAL A 332 2.33 -22.19 -15.85
C VAL A 332 2.53 -21.17 -16.97
N ALA A 333 1.55 -20.29 -17.17
CA ALA A 333 1.71 -19.17 -18.07
C ALA A 333 2.76 -18.21 -17.47
N VAL A 334 3.85 -17.99 -18.19
CA VAL A 334 4.77 -16.89 -17.90
C VAL A 334 4.06 -15.63 -18.38
N HIS A 335 3.56 -14.82 -17.45
CA HIS A 335 3.09 -13.48 -17.78
C HIS A 335 4.33 -12.58 -17.98
N ASP A 336 4.63 -12.29 -19.25
CA ASP A 336 5.60 -11.26 -19.63
C ASP A 336 5.12 -9.85 -19.23
#